data_4a2722162fa2728dff47d9a2256fbeb0
#
_entry.id   4a2722162fa2728dff47d9a2256fbeb0
#
_cell.length_a   1.000
_cell.length_b   1.000
_cell.length_c   1.000
_cell.angle_alpha   90.00
_cell.angle_beta   90.00
_cell.angle_gamma   90.00
#
_symmetry.space_group_name_H-M   'P 1'
#
loop_
_entity.id
_entity.type
_entity.pdbx_description
1 polymer ?
#
loop_
_entity_poly.entity_id
_entity_poly.type
_entity_poly.pdbx_seq_one_letter_code
_entity_poly.pdbx_strand_id
1 'polypeptide(L)'
;MKNKILALTILAFTSMNAMAQEEVNVTGKVVDKVGNPVSGAAVSVLGQPLTMVSTDVMGNFTISVSKDAQLWIQTPYDAKKVVKAEMDKKMTVIMDFFSNKVNYGFGLEQTYTESTGAASTVYSDDIATRSSYTVGNSLYGNVLGLTTMQKTGTMWEQIPSMFIRGQKSLNGNNGILLVVDGLERDNAYQVLRYLTPEEVESVTVLRDAAAVALYGYKGANGVVNIVTKRGLYKKREISFAYDHGFTYQNRLPEMSDSYTYARAMNEALANDGKAAKYSQNELNAFKSGKYPYYYPNVNWWDEVFRERGSSDIATLTFRGGASKLRYYTMLNLQNGRGFYKNANENDGYSTQEKYSKANFRSNLDIDLTPKTKMQVNIMGMLNEFSRPGYGSDNLIGKLYMTPSAAFPIRTENGLWGGNATWDGYNNPVALAQGRGYSKGHTLGLWADMSLRQDLSSITKGLGASFRMGYDNVA
;
A
#
# COMPACT_ATOMS: atom_id res chain seq x y z
N MET A 1 55.19 10.31 -0.83
CA MET A 1 55.02 9.73 -2.17
C MET A 1 53.58 9.27 -2.45
N LYS A 2 52.78 8.77 -1.48
CA LYS A 2 51.38 8.32 -1.69
C LYS A 2 50.42 9.42 -2.15
N ASN A 3 50.56 10.66 -1.70
CA ASN A 3 49.63 11.75 -2.07
C ASN A 3 49.88 12.36 -3.47
N LYS A 4 51.07 12.11 -4.09
CA LYS A 4 51.33 12.55 -5.46
C LYS A 4 50.79 11.57 -6.52
N ILE A 5 50.67 10.28 -6.17
CA ILE A 5 50.11 9.27 -7.03
C ILE A 5 48.58 9.42 -7.09
N LEU A 6 47.91 9.77 -5.97
CA LEU A 6 46.48 10.02 -5.93
C LEU A 6 46.07 11.26 -6.75
N ALA A 7 46.89 12.32 -6.72
CA ALA A 7 46.65 13.52 -7.53
C ALA A 7 46.84 13.27 -9.05
N LEU A 8 47.80 12.44 -9.42
CA LEU A 8 48.00 12.07 -10.83
C LEU A 8 46.89 11.15 -11.38
N THR A 9 46.35 10.27 -10.55
CA THR A 9 45.20 9.39 -10.97
C THR A 9 43.92 10.19 -11.12
N ILE A 10 43.68 11.20 -10.27
CA ILE A 10 42.50 12.08 -10.42
C ILE A 10 42.66 12.98 -11.65
N LEU A 11 43.85 13.51 -11.94
CA LEU A 11 44.08 14.30 -13.15
C LEU A 11 43.99 13.46 -14.45
N ALA A 12 44.37 12.18 -14.43
CA ALA A 12 44.24 11.28 -15.57
C ALA A 12 42.80 10.90 -15.84
N PHE A 13 41.93 10.81 -14.81
CA PHE A 13 40.50 10.56 -14.98
C PHE A 13 39.71 11.76 -15.47
N THR A 14 40.16 12.98 -15.21
CA THR A 14 39.52 14.21 -15.70
C THR A 14 39.90 14.56 -17.13
N SER A 15 41.01 14.07 -17.64
CA SER A 15 41.46 14.33 -19.02
C SER A 15 40.91 13.35 -20.06
N MET A 16 40.23 12.28 -19.65
CA MET A 16 39.64 11.31 -20.61
C MET A 16 38.21 11.68 -21.07
N ASN A 17 37.61 12.76 -20.56
CA ASN A 17 36.23 13.15 -20.94
C ASN A 17 36.11 14.42 -21.80
N ALA A 18 37.21 14.88 -22.39
CA ALA A 18 37.19 16.04 -23.28
C ALA A 18 37.46 15.65 -24.74
N MET A 19 36.84 14.61 -25.24
CA MET A 19 36.51 14.55 -26.65
C MET A 19 35.15 15.23 -26.80
N ALA A 20 35.13 16.42 -27.38
CA ALA A 20 33.91 17.08 -27.83
C ALA A 20 33.22 16.14 -28.82
N GLN A 21 32.24 15.35 -28.31
CA GLN A 21 31.37 14.59 -29.22
C GLN A 21 30.51 15.62 -29.94
N GLU A 22 30.50 15.52 -31.27
CA GLU A 22 29.66 16.34 -32.12
C GLU A 22 28.20 16.12 -31.75
N GLU A 23 27.58 17.12 -31.14
CA GLU A 23 26.18 17.06 -30.76
C GLU A 23 25.29 17.33 -31.97
N VAL A 24 24.32 16.45 -32.20
CA VAL A 24 23.35 16.55 -33.30
C VAL A 24 21.94 16.71 -32.72
N ASN A 25 21.17 17.60 -33.29
CA ASN A 25 19.77 17.78 -32.93
C ASN A 25 18.90 16.67 -33.52
N VAL A 26 18.31 15.87 -32.65
CA VAL A 26 17.33 14.83 -33.03
C VAL A 26 15.93 15.39 -32.78
N THR A 27 15.09 15.30 -33.81
CA THR A 27 13.67 15.67 -33.71
C THR A 27 12.81 14.43 -33.80
N GLY A 28 11.73 14.42 -33.01
CA GLY A 28 10.83 13.26 -33.01
C GLY A 28 9.44 13.60 -32.54
N LYS A 29 8.57 12.58 -32.60
CA LYS A 29 7.22 12.62 -32.06
C LYS A 29 6.98 11.39 -31.20
N VAL A 30 6.41 11.58 -30.01
CA VAL A 30 5.98 10.50 -29.12
C VAL A 30 4.48 10.30 -29.29
N VAL A 31 4.08 9.09 -29.57
CA VAL A 31 2.67 8.68 -29.75
C VAL A 31 2.38 7.42 -28.93
N ASP A 32 1.12 7.20 -28.63
CA ASP A 32 0.65 5.94 -28.04
C ASP A 32 0.48 4.84 -29.10
N LYS A 33 0.00 3.64 -28.69
CA LYS A 33 -0.22 2.50 -29.59
C LYS A 33 -1.21 2.75 -30.74
N VAL A 34 -2.09 3.71 -30.60
CA VAL A 34 -3.11 4.07 -31.60
C VAL A 34 -2.77 5.33 -32.38
N GLY A 35 -1.59 5.92 -32.12
CA GLY A 35 -1.10 7.08 -32.88
C GLY A 35 -1.46 8.43 -32.28
N ASN A 36 -2.10 8.50 -31.11
CA ASN A 36 -2.39 9.77 -30.45
C ASN A 36 -1.11 10.41 -29.92
N PRO A 37 -0.94 11.73 -30.07
CA PRO A 37 0.23 12.43 -29.54
C PRO A 37 0.25 12.38 -28.00
N VAL A 38 1.45 12.19 -27.46
CA VAL A 38 1.68 12.20 -26.00
C VAL A 38 2.32 13.53 -25.61
N SER A 39 1.55 14.39 -25.01
CA SER A 39 2.04 15.67 -24.46
C SER A 39 2.70 15.45 -23.09
N GLY A 40 3.77 16.22 -22.82
CA GLY A 40 4.45 16.17 -21.52
C GLY A 40 5.30 14.93 -21.28
N ALA A 41 5.58 14.13 -22.30
CA ALA A 41 6.53 13.03 -22.18
C ALA A 41 7.95 13.58 -21.99
N ALA A 42 8.66 13.07 -20.98
CA ALA A 42 10.06 13.39 -20.75
C ALA A 42 10.94 12.58 -21.70
N VAL A 43 11.84 13.23 -22.41
CA VAL A 43 12.82 12.64 -23.32
C VAL A 43 14.21 13.07 -22.86
N SER A 44 15.10 12.12 -22.55
CA SER A 44 16.47 12.40 -22.14
C SER A 44 17.45 11.41 -22.76
N VAL A 45 18.71 11.73 -22.76
CA VAL A 45 19.76 10.76 -23.09
C VAL A 45 19.85 9.74 -21.95
N LEU A 46 19.89 8.46 -22.30
CA LEU A 46 19.97 7.38 -21.31
C LEU A 46 21.20 7.57 -20.39
N GLY A 47 20.97 7.63 -19.08
CA GLY A 47 22.01 7.89 -18.09
C GLY A 47 22.38 9.37 -17.89
N GLN A 48 21.75 10.31 -18.63
CA GLN A 48 21.99 11.75 -18.53
C GLN A 48 20.68 12.53 -18.27
N PRO A 49 20.12 12.48 -17.08
CA PRO A 49 18.80 13.10 -16.79
C PRO A 49 18.78 14.63 -16.92
N LEU A 50 19.92 15.29 -16.93
CA LEU A 50 20.03 16.74 -17.13
C LEU A 50 19.76 17.18 -18.58
N THR A 51 19.75 16.26 -19.56
CA THR A 51 19.42 16.54 -20.96
C THR A 51 17.92 16.50 -21.25
N MET A 52 17.08 16.35 -20.21
CA MET A 52 15.64 16.14 -20.33
C MET A 52 14.93 17.29 -21.01
N VAL A 53 14.16 16.98 -22.04
CA VAL A 53 13.20 17.85 -22.72
C VAL A 53 11.80 17.25 -22.60
N SER A 54 10.76 18.10 -22.71
CA SER A 54 9.37 17.64 -22.66
C SER A 54 8.74 17.75 -24.06
N THR A 55 7.87 16.79 -24.39
CA THR A 55 7.09 16.87 -25.63
C THR A 55 6.02 17.95 -25.56
N ASP A 56 5.75 18.60 -26.69
CA ASP A 56 4.67 19.58 -26.84
C ASP A 56 3.28 18.91 -26.90
N VAL A 57 2.22 19.71 -27.04
CA VAL A 57 0.82 19.23 -27.13
C VAL A 57 0.56 18.31 -28.32
N MET A 58 1.41 18.39 -29.36
CA MET A 58 1.36 17.50 -30.52
C MET A 58 2.31 16.31 -30.40
N GLY A 59 2.94 16.14 -29.24
CA GLY A 59 3.87 15.06 -28.95
C GLY A 59 5.28 15.25 -29.53
N ASN A 60 5.63 16.41 -30.12
CA ASN A 60 6.94 16.62 -30.73
C ASN A 60 7.99 16.98 -29.68
N PHE A 61 9.22 16.58 -29.94
CA PHE A 61 10.40 16.95 -29.16
C PHE A 61 11.61 17.24 -30.03
N THR A 62 12.54 18.01 -29.48
CA THR A 62 13.88 18.23 -30.07
C THR A 62 14.90 18.11 -28.94
N ILE A 63 15.90 17.28 -29.11
CA ILE A 63 16.95 17.02 -28.10
C ILE A 63 18.33 16.97 -28.79
N SER A 64 19.34 17.60 -28.15
CA SER A 64 20.74 17.54 -28.60
C SER A 64 21.40 16.29 -28.03
N VAL A 65 21.99 15.46 -28.89
CA VAL A 65 22.55 14.18 -28.51
C VAL A 65 23.84 13.89 -29.28
N SER A 66 24.70 13.06 -28.67
CA SER A 66 25.86 12.51 -29.38
C SER A 66 25.47 11.42 -30.36
N LYS A 67 26.32 11.18 -31.34
CA LYS A 67 26.14 10.11 -32.34
C LYS A 67 25.97 8.76 -31.62
N ASP A 68 24.96 7.98 -32.06
CA ASP A 68 24.59 6.67 -31.45
C ASP A 68 24.01 6.71 -30.05
N ALA A 69 23.58 7.88 -29.54
CA ALA A 69 22.93 7.98 -28.25
C ALA A 69 21.63 7.17 -28.18
N GLN A 70 21.36 6.66 -26.99
CA GLN A 70 20.05 6.07 -26.67
C GLN A 70 19.21 7.11 -25.92
N LEU A 71 17.96 7.25 -26.33
CA LEU A 71 17.00 8.11 -25.70
C LEU A 71 16.15 7.30 -24.72
N TRP A 72 16.05 7.79 -23.51
CA TRP A 72 15.08 7.32 -22.53
C TRP A 72 13.86 8.22 -22.56
N ILE A 73 12.69 7.62 -22.76
CA ILE A 73 11.42 8.34 -22.88
C ILE A 73 10.49 7.82 -21.79
N GLN A 74 9.94 8.74 -21.03
CA GLN A 74 8.93 8.46 -20.01
C GLN A 74 7.71 9.36 -20.25
N THR A 75 6.55 8.75 -20.31
CA THR A 75 5.28 9.50 -20.45
C THR A 75 4.80 9.99 -19.09
N PRO A 76 3.88 10.99 -19.03
CA PRO A 76 3.19 11.36 -17.78
C PRO A 76 2.39 10.21 -17.15
N TYR A 77 2.15 9.15 -17.90
CA TYR A 77 1.45 7.93 -17.48
C TYR A 77 2.43 6.78 -17.15
N ASP A 78 3.69 7.14 -16.93
CA ASP A 78 4.81 6.29 -16.52
C ASP A 78 5.18 5.14 -17.47
N ALA A 79 4.67 5.15 -18.70
CA ALA A 79 5.22 4.26 -19.71
C ALA A 79 6.64 4.69 -20.08
N LYS A 80 7.58 3.75 -20.00
CA LYS A 80 9.02 3.96 -20.23
C LYS A 80 9.48 3.20 -21.47
N LYS A 81 10.32 3.82 -22.27
CA LYS A 81 10.93 3.17 -23.43
C LYS A 81 12.33 3.72 -23.70
N VAL A 82 13.24 2.81 -24.06
CA VAL A 82 14.56 3.18 -24.57
C VAL A 82 14.59 2.93 -26.07
N VAL A 83 14.99 3.93 -26.84
CA VAL A 83 15.11 3.86 -28.29
C VAL A 83 16.46 4.42 -28.74
N LYS A 84 17.01 3.92 -29.84
CA LYS A 84 18.20 4.52 -30.43
C LYS A 84 17.83 5.81 -31.17
N ALA A 85 18.61 6.88 -31.00
CA ALA A 85 18.38 8.14 -31.69
C ALA A 85 18.59 7.98 -33.19
N GLU A 86 17.63 8.41 -33.99
CA GLU A 86 17.73 8.45 -35.47
C GLU A 86 18.06 9.88 -35.89
N MET A 87 19.22 10.07 -36.54
CA MET A 87 19.75 11.41 -36.80
C MET A 87 19.24 12.02 -38.11
N ASP A 88 18.90 11.19 -39.10
CA ASP A 88 18.60 11.65 -40.46
C ASP A 88 17.10 11.79 -40.74
N LYS A 89 16.24 11.50 -39.77
CA LYS A 89 14.77 11.54 -39.94
C LYS A 89 14.07 12.01 -38.68
N LYS A 90 12.90 12.63 -38.84
CA LYS A 90 11.99 12.86 -37.75
C LYS A 90 11.49 11.49 -37.23
N MET A 91 11.99 11.06 -36.09
CA MET A 91 11.64 9.76 -35.53
C MET A 91 10.22 9.77 -34.93
N THR A 92 9.50 8.67 -35.06
CA THR A 92 8.23 8.47 -34.33
C THR A 92 8.41 7.35 -33.34
N VAL A 93 8.23 7.70 -32.06
CA VAL A 93 8.34 6.74 -30.97
C VAL A 93 6.95 6.33 -30.53
N ILE A 94 6.59 5.09 -30.81
CA ILE A 94 5.35 4.49 -30.34
C ILE A 94 5.61 3.93 -28.95
N MET A 95 4.93 4.49 -27.98
CA MET A 95 4.98 4.03 -26.59
C MET A 95 4.01 2.86 -26.39
N ASP A 96 4.43 1.88 -25.61
CA ASP A 96 3.64 0.68 -25.36
C ASP A 96 2.62 0.91 -24.22
N PHE A 97 1.82 1.92 -24.38
CA PHE A 97 0.68 2.20 -23.52
C PHE A 97 -0.46 2.77 -24.38
N PHE A 98 -1.63 2.73 -23.80
CA PHE A 98 -2.75 3.46 -24.36
C PHE A 98 -2.97 4.66 -23.46
N SER A 99 -2.78 5.84 -23.98
CA SER A 99 -3.12 7.06 -23.28
C SER A 99 -4.61 6.99 -22.96
N ASN A 100 -4.93 6.90 -21.65
CA ASN A 100 -6.29 7.04 -21.18
C ASN A 100 -7.27 5.92 -21.52
N LYS A 101 -6.93 4.65 -21.21
CA LYS A 101 -7.93 3.59 -21.20
C LYS A 101 -8.59 3.45 -19.83
N VAL A 102 -9.91 3.37 -19.86
CA VAL A 102 -10.74 2.96 -18.73
C VAL A 102 -11.03 1.47 -18.90
N ASN A 103 -10.65 0.69 -17.91
CA ASN A 103 -10.98 -0.74 -17.84
C ASN A 103 -12.27 -0.92 -17.05
N TYR A 104 -13.35 -1.28 -17.75
CA TYR A 104 -14.67 -1.52 -17.17
C TYR A 104 -14.84 -2.94 -16.62
N GLY A 105 -13.85 -3.79 -16.73
CA GLY A 105 -13.97 -5.23 -16.46
C GLY A 105 -14.53 -6.02 -17.66
N PHE A 106 -14.72 -7.32 -17.47
CA PHE A 106 -15.24 -8.25 -18.50
C PHE A 106 -14.49 -8.21 -19.85
N GLY A 107 -13.29 -7.63 -19.90
CA GLY A 107 -12.51 -7.40 -21.11
C GLY A 107 -12.95 -6.20 -21.93
N LEU A 108 -13.82 -5.34 -21.38
CA LEU A 108 -14.22 -4.08 -22.00
C LEU A 108 -13.27 -2.97 -21.57
N GLU A 109 -12.59 -2.38 -22.55
CA GLU A 109 -11.75 -1.20 -22.37
C GLU A 109 -12.18 -0.14 -23.37
N GLN A 110 -12.26 1.10 -22.92
CA GLN A 110 -12.52 2.26 -23.78
C GLN A 110 -11.45 3.32 -23.57
N THR A 111 -11.17 4.11 -24.59
CA THR A 111 -10.34 5.31 -24.39
C THR A 111 -11.10 6.33 -23.56
N TYR A 112 -10.39 7.22 -22.85
CA TYR A 112 -11.04 8.27 -22.06
C TYR A 112 -11.94 9.18 -22.93
N THR A 113 -11.57 9.37 -24.20
CA THR A 113 -12.33 10.17 -25.16
C THR A 113 -13.62 9.48 -25.62
N GLU A 114 -13.70 8.17 -25.58
CA GLU A 114 -14.89 7.38 -25.92
C GLU A 114 -15.73 7.05 -24.70
N SER A 115 -15.13 7.15 -23.50
CA SER A 115 -15.79 6.85 -22.24
C SER A 115 -16.76 7.97 -21.87
N THR A 116 -18.02 7.63 -21.69
CA THR A 116 -19.07 8.55 -21.18
C THR A 116 -19.21 8.44 -19.66
N GLY A 117 -18.61 7.41 -19.04
CA GLY A 117 -18.70 7.15 -17.62
C GLY A 117 -17.61 7.84 -16.80
N ALA A 118 -17.95 8.25 -15.57
CA ALA A 118 -16.97 8.80 -14.64
C ALA A 118 -16.10 7.68 -14.04
N ALA A 119 -14.87 7.59 -14.49
CA ALA A 119 -13.87 6.65 -14.01
C ALA A 119 -12.54 7.34 -13.70
N SER A 120 -11.73 6.73 -12.87
CA SER A 120 -10.34 7.13 -12.62
C SER A 120 -9.46 5.91 -12.45
N THR A 121 -8.27 5.94 -13.04
CA THR A 121 -7.32 4.83 -13.00
C THR A 121 -6.00 5.31 -12.41
N VAL A 122 -5.40 4.50 -11.54
CA VAL A 122 -4.03 4.63 -11.06
C VAL A 122 -3.26 3.39 -11.42
N TYR A 123 -1.96 3.53 -11.66
CA TYR A 123 -1.09 2.46 -12.12
C TYR A 123 -0.09 2.03 -11.04
N SER A 124 0.59 0.92 -11.29
CA SER A 124 1.50 0.25 -10.34
C SER A 124 2.52 1.19 -9.70
N ASP A 125 3.06 2.14 -10.47
CA ASP A 125 4.12 3.02 -9.97
C ASP A 125 3.60 4.02 -8.93
N ASP A 126 2.36 4.51 -9.07
CA ASP A 126 1.71 5.35 -8.08
C ASP A 126 1.32 4.55 -6.83
N ILE A 127 0.91 3.28 -7.03
CA ILE A 127 0.47 2.37 -5.97
C ILE A 127 1.67 1.91 -5.13
N ALA A 128 2.79 1.60 -5.77
CA ALA A 128 4.00 1.06 -5.15
C ALA A 128 4.90 2.12 -4.49
N THR A 129 4.57 3.41 -4.57
CA THR A 129 5.37 4.49 -3.96
C THR A 129 5.43 4.43 -2.43
N ARG A 130 4.49 3.70 -1.81
CA ARG A 130 4.41 3.54 -0.36
C ARG A 130 4.58 2.07 0.01
N SER A 131 5.56 1.77 0.85
CA SER A 131 5.65 0.45 1.46
C SER A 131 4.40 0.19 2.30
N SER A 132 3.62 -0.82 1.92
CA SER A 132 2.36 -1.15 2.56
C SER A 132 2.12 -2.65 2.53
N TYR A 133 1.55 -3.18 3.62
CA TYR A 133 1.18 -4.59 3.72
C TYR A 133 0.03 -4.99 2.81
N THR A 134 -0.82 -4.04 2.42
CA THR A 134 -2.03 -4.31 1.65
C THR A 134 -2.24 -3.27 0.54
N VAL A 135 -2.84 -3.68 -0.56
CA VAL A 135 -3.22 -2.75 -1.62
C VAL A 135 -4.21 -1.70 -1.14
N GLY A 136 -5.07 -2.05 -0.19
CA GLY A 136 -6.04 -1.10 0.37
C GLY A 136 -5.40 0.16 0.94
N ASN A 137 -4.29 0.00 1.66
CA ASN A 137 -3.56 1.14 2.23
C ASN A 137 -2.77 1.94 1.19
N SER A 138 -2.28 1.32 0.13
CA SER A 138 -1.58 2.02 -0.93
C SER A 138 -2.51 2.91 -1.78
N LEU A 139 -3.82 2.62 -1.77
CA LEU A 139 -4.83 3.44 -2.46
C LEU A 139 -5.21 4.73 -1.69
N TYR A 140 -4.77 4.88 -0.45
CA TYR A 140 -5.10 6.03 0.40
C TYR A 140 -4.60 7.35 -0.20
N GLY A 141 -5.54 8.21 -0.62
CA GLY A 141 -5.25 9.51 -1.24
C GLY A 141 -4.71 9.45 -2.68
N ASN A 142 -4.56 8.28 -3.27
CA ASN A 142 -3.98 8.11 -4.61
C ASN A 142 -5.02 7.99 -5.73
N VAL A 143 -6.29 7.72 -5.39
CA VAL A 143 -7.33 7.46 -6.41
C VAL A 143 -8.44 8.49 -6.33
N LEU A 144 -8.67 9.22 -7.42
CA LEU A 144 -9.74 10.22 -7.49
C LEU A 144 -11.12 9.58 -7.35
N GLY A 145 -11.92 10.15 -6.41
CA GLY A 145 -13.29 9.72 -6.16
C GLY A 145 -13.44 8.48 -5.29
N LEU A 146 -12.34 7.93 -4.77
CA LEU A 146 -12.31 6.93 -3.72
C LEU A 146 -12.01 7.60 -2.37
N THR A 147 -12.96 7.55 -1.47
CA THR A 147 -12.75 7.99 -0.09
C THR A 147 -12.30 6.79 0.73
N THR A 148 -11.16 6.91 1.39
CA THR A 148 -10.59 5.86 2.22
C THR A 148 -10.47 6.36 3.64
N MET A 149 -10.87 5.53 4.62
CA MET A 149 -10.78 5.85 6.04
C MET A 149 -10.16 4.68 6.80
N GLN A 150 -8.96 4.89 7.32
CA GLN A 150 -8.31 3.90 8.17
C GLN A 150 -8.87 4.02 9.59
N LYS A 151 -9.42 2.92 10.13
CA LYS A 151 -10.02 2.87 11.45
C LYS A 151 -9.04 2.57 12.56
N THR A 152 -8.02 1.79 12.26
CA THR A 152 -7.02 1.30 13.22
C THR A 152 -5.64 1.29 12.61
N GLY A 153 -4.60 1.43 13.45
CA GLY A 153 -3.20 1.30 13.06
C GLY A 153 -2.63 -0.09 13.28
N THR A 154 -3.44 -1.06 13.71
CA THR A 154 -2.99 -2.43 13.94
C THR A 154 -2.57 -3.09 12.64
N MET A 155 -1.40 -3.76 12.63
CA MET A 155 -0.78 -4.26 11.40
C MET A 155 -1.64 -5.24 10.61
N TRP A 156 -2.36 -6.11 11.30
CA TRP A 156 -3.17 -7.16 10.69
C TRP A 156 -4.58 -6.70 10.29
N GLU A 157 -5.03 -5.52 10.74
CA GLU A 157 -6.31 -4.89 10.40
C GLU A 157 -6.16 -3.60 9.59
N GLN A 158 -5.03 -3.38 8.96
CA GLN A 158 -4.75 -2.17 8.18
C GLN A 158 -5.50 -2.14 6.84
N ILE A 159 -6.82 -2.31 6.87
CA ILE A 159 -7.64 -2.19 5.66
C ILE A 159 -8.57 -1.00 5.85
N PRO A 160 -8.45 0.02 5.01
CA PRO A 160 -9.33 1.16 5.10
C PRO A 160 -10.76 0.80 4.71
N SER A 161 -11.72 1.41 5.37
CA SER A 161 -13.07 1.49 4.84
C SER A 161 -13.06 2.36 3.59
N MET A 162 -13.70 1.90 2.54
CA MET A 162 -13.70 2.57 1.24
C MET A 162 -15.11 2.91 0.81
N PHE A 163 -15.29 4.13 0.31
CA PHE A 163 -16.55 4.65 -0.18
C PHE A 163 -16.35 5.40 -1.49
N ILE A 164 -17.31 5.28 -2.39
CA ILE A 164 -17.37 6.05 -3.61
C ILE A 164 -18.57 6.99 -3.51
N ARG A 165 -18.32 8.31 -3.53
CA ARG A 165 -19.33 9.36 -3.32
C ARG A 165 -20.02 9.30 -1.94
N GLY A 166 -19.32 8.81 -0.91
CA GLY A 166 -19.79 8.76 0.47
C GLY A 166 -20.69 7.56 0.79
N GLN A 167 -21.24 7.58 2.00
CA GLN A 167 -22.21 6.58 2.45
C GLN A 167 -23.60 6.94 1.95
N LYS A 168 -24.28 6.00 1.29
CA LYS A 168 -25.56 6.22 0.62
C LYS A 168 -26.75 5.68 1.42
N SER A 169 -26.50 4.79 2.38
CA SER A 169 -27.55 4.16 3.18
C SER A 169 -27.20 4.22 4.68
N LEU A 170 -28.18 4.56 5.50
CA LEU A 170 -28.03 4.57 6.98
C LEU A 170 -28.01 3.14 7.54
N ASN A 171 -28.84 2.26 7.02
CA ASN A 171 -29.06 0.91 7.53
C ASN A 171 -28.65 -0.20 6.54
N GLY A 172 -28.26 0.15 5.32
CA GLY A 172 -27.90 -0.80 4.26
C GLY A 172 -26.40 -0.95 4.07
N ASN A 173 -26.05 -1.85 3.15
CA ASN A 173 -24.67 -2.06 2.75
C ASN A 173 -24.16 -0.84 1.96
N ASN A 174 -23.10 -0.21 2.44
CA ASN A 174 -22.38 0.88 1.76
C ASN A 174 -21.06 0.41 1.11
N GLY A 175 -20.77 -0.91 1.13
CA GLY A 175 -19.57 -1.48 0.57
C GLY A 175 -19.50 -1.33 -0.95
N ILE A 176 -18.30 -1.08 -1.43
CA ILE A 176 -17.98 -1.09 -2.86
C ILE A 176 -17.93 -2.52 -3.38
N LEU A 177 -18.23 -2.70 -4.67
CA LEU A 177 -17.96 -3.96 -5.36
C LEU A 177 -16.48 -4.00 -5.77
N LEU A 178 -15.79 -5.08 -5.43
CA LEU A 178 -14.41 -5.32 -5.85
C LEU A 178 -14.37 -6.36 -6.97
N VAL A 179 -13.63 -6.04 -8.01
CA VAL A 179 -13.39 -6.91 -9.15
C VAL A 179 -11.89 -7.10 -9.31
N VAL A 180 -11.42 -8.32 -9.41
CA VAL A 180 -10.01 -8.65 -9.61
C VAL A 180 -9.87 -9.49 -10.87
N ASP A 181 -9.09 -9.01 -11.83
CA ASP A 181 -8.87 -9.64 -13.14
C ASP A 181 -10.18 -10.02 -13.86
N GLY A 182 -11.24 -9.19 -13.66
CA GLY A 182 -12.55 -9.35 -14.29
C GLY A 182 -13.47 -10.36 -13.61
N LEU A 183 -13.14 -10.84 -12.40
CA LEU A 183 -14.01 -11.64 -11.55
C LEU A 183 -14.46 -10.82 -10.34
N GLU A 184 -15.76 -10.82 -10.08
CA GLU A 184 -16.31 -10.24 -8.86
C GLU A 184 -15.85 -11.03 -7.65
N ARG A 185 -15.41 -10.33 -6.61
CA ARG A 185 -14.99 -10.94 -5.36
C ARG A 185 -15.95 -10.55 -4.25
N ASP A 186 -16.48 -11.54 -3.60
CA ASP A 186 -17.24 -11.32 -2.38
C ASP A 186 -16.32 -10.85 -1.25
N ASN A 187 -16.86 -10.01 -0.36
CA ASN A 187 -16.11 -9.44 0.75
C ASN A 187 -14.86 -8.64 0.34
N ALA A 188 -15.10 -7.46 -0.25
CA ALA A 188 -14.05 -6.52 -0.67
C ALA A 188 -12.98 -6.24 0.41
N TYR A 189 -13.38 -6.22 1.68
CA TYR A 189 -12.48 -6.01 2.82
C TYR A 189 -11.42 -7.11 2.91
N GLN A 190 -11.80 -8.38 2.83
CA GLN A 190 -10.85 -9.50 2.87
C GLN A 190 -9.95 -9.52 1.64
N VAL A 191 -10.51 -9.29 0.47
CA VAL A 191 -9.75 -9.29 -0.79
C VAL A 191 -8.65 -8.24 -0.79
N LEU A 192 -8.95 -7.01 -0.35
CA LEU A 192 -7.96 -5.94 -0.22
C LEU A 192 -6.85 -6.26 0.79
N ARG A 193 -7.14 -7.10 1.79
CA ARG A 193 -6.15 -7.60 2.74
C ARG A 193 -5.20 -8.62 2.12
N TYR A 194 -5.69 -9.43 1.18
CA TYR A 194 -4.89 -10.50 0.58
C TYR A 194 -3.96 -9.97 -0.49
N LEU A 195 -4.38 -8.97 -1.26
CA LEU A 195 -3.57 -8.38 -2.32
C LEU A 195 -2.45 -7.49 -1.75
N THR A 196 -1.30 -7.55 -2.43
CA THR A 196 -0.14 -6.70 -2.16
C THR A 196 0.01 -5.64 -3.26
N PRO A 197 0.55 -4.46 -2.97
CA PRO A 197 0.78 -3.43 -3.99
C PRO A 197 1.62 -3.91 -5.17
N GLU A 198 2.59 -4.76 -4.90
CA GLU A 198 3.59 -5.24 -5.87
C GLU A 198 2.99 -6.11 -6.99
N GLU A 199 1.85 -6.77 -6.73
CA GLU A 199 1.17 -7.60 -7.73
C GLU A 199 0.18 -6.84 -8.60
N VAL A 200 -0.13 -5.58 -8.27
CA VAL A 200 -1.13 -4.77 -8.97
C VAL A 200 -0.51 -4.01 -10.15
N GLU A 201 -1.14 -4.08 -11.31
CA GLU A 201 -0.79 -3.29 -12.51
C GLU A 201 -1.57 -1.97 -12.53
N SER A 202 -2.89 -2.03 -12.25
CA SER A 202 -3.75 -0.85 -12.21
C SER A 202 -4.98 -1.04 -11.34
N VAL A 203 -5.50 0.06 -10.83
CA VAL A 203 -6.79 0.13 -10.12
C VAL A 203 -7.66 1.18 -10.77
N THR A 204 -8.82 0.77 -11.26
CA THR A 204 -9.82 1.66 -11.87
C THR A 204 -11.04 1.76 -10.96
N VAL A 205 -11.44 2.98 -10.63
CA VAL A 205 -12.64 3.28 -9.85
C VAL A 205 -13.74 3.76 -10.78
N LEU A 206 -14.85 3.01 -10.83
CA LEU A 206 -16.04 3.31 -11.62
C LEU A 206 -17.10 3.93 -10.70
N ARG A 207 -17.54 5.16 -11.01
CA ARG A 207 -18.24 6.01 -10.04
C ARG A 207 -19.69 6.33 -10.35
N ASP A 208 -20.12 6.18 -11.59
CA ASP A 208 -21.50 6.53 -12.00
C ASP A 208 -22.24 5.38 -12.62
N ALA A 209 -23.54 5.57 -12.86
CA ALA A 209 -24.43 4.54 -13.36
C ALA A 209 -23.98 3.97 -14.72
N ALA A 210 -23.48 4.82 -15.62
CA ALA A 210 -23.00 4.39 -16.93
C ALA A 210 -21.75 3.50 -16.79
N ALA A 211 -20.80 3.89 -15.93
CA ALA A 211 -19.57 3.15 -15.69
C ALA A 211 -19.82 1.79 -15.00
N VAL A 212 -20.83 1.70 -14.12
CA VAL A 212 -21.12 0.47 -13.36
C VAL A 212 -22.25 -0.38 -13.94
N ALA A 213 -22.84 0.01 -15.07
CA ALA A 213 -24.00 -0.66 -15.66
C ALA A 213 -23.78 -2.17 -15.87
N LEU A 214 -22.57 -2.59 -16.22
CA LEU A 214 -22.20 -3.99 -16.42
C LEU A 214 -22.33 -4.85 -15.15
N TYR A 215 -22.32 -4.24 -13.97
CA TYR A 215 -22.34 -4.91 -12.67
C TYR A 215 -23.71 -4.95 -12.01
N GLY A 216 -24.73 -4.37 -12.69
CA GLY A 216 -26.10 -4.35 -12.19
C GLY A 216 -26.21 -3.75 -10.79
N TYR A 217 -27.09 -4.28 -9.95
CA TYR A 217 -27.34 -3.78 -8.59
C TYR A 217 -26.15 -3.89 -7.66
N LYS A 218 -25.26 -4.86 -7.86
CA LYS A 218 -24.03 -5.02 -7.06
C LYS A 218 -23.10 -3.80 -7.20
N GLY A 219 -23.08 -3.16 -8.38
CA GLY A 219 -22.30 -1.96 -8.65
C GLY A 219 -22.90 -0.67 -8.10
N ALA A 220 -24.07 -0.68 -7.44
CA ALA A 220 -24.80 0.54 -7.02
C ALA A 220 -23.97 1.49 -6.14
N ASN A 221 -23.05 0.99 -5.31
CA ASN A 221 -22.16 1.77 -4.47
C ASN A 221 -20.84 2.15 -5.16
N GLY A 222 -20.67 1.78 -6.44
CA GLY A 222 -19.45 1.94 -7.21
C GLY A 222 -18.61 0.66 -7.25
N VAL A 223 -17.72 0.59 -8.21
CA VAL A 223 -16.87 -0.57 -8.48
C VAL A 223 -15.40 -0.16 -8.44
N VAL A 224 -14.59 -0.96 -7.78
CA VAL A 224 -13.13 -0.89 -7.84
C VAL A 224 -12.62 -2.11 -8.59
N ASN A 225 -12.11 -1.88 -9.79
CA ASN A 225 -11.58 -2.91 -10.67
C ASN A 225 -10.05 -2.92 -10.58
N ILE A 226 -9.50 -4.03 -10.10
CA ILE A 226 -8.06 -4.27 -9.92
C ILE A 226 -7.59 -5.20 -11.03
N VAL A 227 -6.56 -4.79 -11.73
CA VAL A 227 -5.85 -5.62 -12.71
C VAL A 227 -4.48 -5.97 -12.14
N THR A 228 -4.15 -7.25 -12.13
CA THR A 228 -2.86 -7.72 -11.64
C THR A 228 -1.82 -7.78 -12.75
N LYS A 229 -0.53 -7.68 -12.39
CA LYS A 229 0.59 -7.70 -13.34
C LYS A 229 0.62 -8.98 -14.15
N ARG A 230 0.91 -8.84 -15.44
CA ARG A 230 0.95 -9.96 -16.39
C ARG A 230 2.32 -10.06 -17.07
N GLY A 231 2.55 -11.17 -17.73
CA GLY A 231 3.75 -11.38 -18.53
C GLY A 231 3.84 -10.44 -19.73
N LEU A 232 5.04 -10.20 -20.20
CA LEU A 232 5.34 -9.34 -21.35
C LEU A 232 6.05 -10.15 -22.45
N TYR A 233 5.89 -9.73 -23.70
CA TYR A 233 6.66 -10.29 -24.84
C TYR A 233 8.11 -9.80 -24.81
N LYS A 234 8.88 -10.28 -23.83
CA LYS A 234 10.30 -9.96 -23.68
C LYS A 234 11.06 -11.11 -23.04
N LYS A 235 12.39 -11.06 -23.13
CA LYS A 235 13.27 -11.98 -22.41
C LYS A 235 12.93 -11.94 -20.90
N ARG A 236 13.20 -13.06 -20.23
CA ARG A 236 12.99 -13.19 -18.78
C ARG A 236 13.67 -12.05 -18.04
N GLU A 237 12.91 -11.42 -17.20
CA GLU A 237 13.35 -10.44 -16.22
C GLU A 237 13.12 -11.02 -14.82
N ILE A 238 14.11 -10.89 -13.97
CA ILE A 238 14.04 -11.27 -12.56
C ILE A 238 14.30 -9.99 -11.78
N SER A 239 13.40 -9.65 -10.86
CA SER A 239 13.64 -8.53 -9.95
C SER A 239 13.48 -8.98 -8.50
N PHE A 240 14.32 -8.43 -7.65
CA PHE A 240 14.25 -8.58 -6.20
C PHE A 240 14.22 -7.19 -5.57
N ALA A 241 13.27 -6.98 -4.67
CA ALA A 241 13.15 -5.79 -3.87
C ALA A 241 13.10 -6.18 -2.40
N TYR A 242 13.74 -5.40 -1.55
CA TYR A 242 13.68 -5.55 -0.10
C TYR A 242 13.52 -4.18 0.54
N ASP A 243 12.47 -4.03 1.32
CA ASP A 243 12.13 -2.82 2.04
C ASP A 243 12.20 -3.09 3.54
N HIS A 244 13.03 -2.33 4.25
CA HIS A 244 13.04 -2.28 5.70
C HIS A 244 12.50 -0.95 6.16
N GLY A 245 11.48 -0.97 6.99
CA GLY A 245 10.79 0.22 7.48
C GLY A 245 10.74 0.28 9.00
N PHE A 246 10.72 1.50 9.51
CA PHE A 246 10.35 1.79 10.90
C PHE A 246 8.97 2.43 10.91
N THR A 247 8.11 1.92 11.76
CA THR A 247 6.78 2.50 12.00
C THR A 247 6.82 3.28 13.29
N TYR A 248 6.28 4.48 13.26
CA TYR A 248 6.20 5.36 14.42
C TYR A 248 4.75 5.62 14.78
N GLN A 249 4.50 5.86 16.06
CA GLN A 249 3.21 6.37 16.50
C GLN A 249 3.12 7.85 16.08
N ASN A 250 2.28 8.14 15.12
CA ASN A 250 2.20 9.47 14.52
C ASN A 250 1.63 10.53 15.47
N ARG A 251 0.72 10.14 16.37
CA ARG A 251 0.07 11.05 17.30
C ARG A 251 -0.39 10.30 18.56
N LEU A 252 0.34 10.51 19.63
CA LEU A 252 -0.08 10.07 20.96
C LEU A 252 -0.87 11.19 21.64
N PRO A 253 -1.88 10.86 22.45
CA PRO A 253 -2.52 11.85 23.31
C PRO A 253 -1.54 12.30 24.41
N GLU A 254 -1.48 13.59 24.62
CA GLU A 254 -0.80 14.15 25.78
C GLU A 254 -1.72 13.96 27.01
N MET A 255 -1.33 13.07 27.91
CA MET A 255 -2.06 12.81 29.15
C MET A 255 -1.55 13.73 30.25
N SER A 256 -2.46 14.26 31.06
CA SER A 256 -2.08 15.08 32.20
C SER A 256 -1.40 14.25 33.29
N ASP A 257 -0.41 14.86 33.95
CA ASP A 257 0.19 14.26 35.15
C ASP A 257 -0.81 14.16 36.33
N SER A 258 -0.43 13.39 37.32
CA SER A 258 -1.30 13.10 38.45
C SER A 258 -1.66 14.34 39.30
N TYR A 259 -0.72 15.30 39.41
CA TYR A 259 -1.00 16.55 40.12
C TYR A 259 -2.04 17.40 39.37
N THR A 260 -1.83 17.58 38.07
CA THR A 260 -2.76 18.33 37.22
C THR A 260 -4.15 17.66 37.18
N TYR A 261 -4.19 16.33 37.03
CA TYR A 261 -5.42 15.55 37.09
C TYR A 261 -6.16 15.74 38.42
N ALA A 262 -5.46 15.57 39.58
CA ALA A 262 -6.05 15.67 40.90
C ALA A 262 -6.59 17.08 41.19
N ARG A 263 -5.87 18.12 40.76
CA ARG A 263 -6.31 19.52 40.86
C ARG A 263 -7.56 19.78 40.01
N ALA A 264 -7.55 19.36 38.74
CA ALA A 264 -8.70 19.53 37.86
C ALA A 264 -9.94 18.78 38.36
N MET A 265 -9.76 17.59 38.95
CA MET A 265 -10.84 16.83 39.56
C MET A 265 -11.46 17.58 40.75
N ASN A 266 -10.63 18.17 41.62
CA ASN A 266 -11.14 18.98 42.76
C ASN A 266 -11.90 20.22 42.26
N GLU A 267 -11.40 20.89 41.22
CA GLU A 267 -12.05 22.05 40.62
C GLU A 267 -13.41 21.67 40.01
N ALA A 268 -13.46 20.55 39.25
CA ALA A 268 -14.72 20.03 38.72
C ALA A 268 -15.74 19.70 39.79
N LEU A 269 -15.30 19.07 40.90
CA LEU A 269 -16.18 18.77 42.04
C LEU A 269 -16.66 20.04 42.74
N ALA A 270 -15.82 21.07 42.91
CA ALA A 270 -16.19 22.35 43.44
C ALA A 270 -17.25 23.05 42.58
N ASN A 271 -17.13 23.01 41.26
CA ASN A 271 -18.13 23.53 40.32
C ASN A 271 -19.48 22.80 40.44
N ASP A 272 -19.44 21.49 40.77
CA ASP A 272 -20.63 20.70 41.05
C ASP A 272 -21.20 20.90 42.51
N GLY A 273 -20.57 21.75 43.31
CA GLY A 273 -20.94 21.96 44.72
C GLY A 273 -20.59 20.77 45.63
N LYS A 274 -19.66 19.91 45.22
CA LYS A 274 -19.21 18.72 45.94
C LYS A 274 -17.90 18.98 46.69
N ALA A 275 -17.64 18.16 47.71
CA ALA A 275 -16.37 18.22 48.44
C ALA A 275 -15.20 17.80 47.58
N ALA A 276 -14.03 18.40 47.81
CA ALA A 276 -12.77 18.02 47.12
C ALA A 276 -12.46 16.55 47.41
N LYS A 277 -12.06 15.84 46.35
CA LYS A 277 -11.64 14.43 46.42
C LYS A 277 -10.25 14.28 47.01
N TYR A 278 -9.36 15.19 46.66
CA TYR A 278 -7.94 15.17 47.05
C TYR A 278 -7.66 16.32 48.00
N SER A 279 -7.11 16.02 49.18
CA SER A 279 -6.67 17.01 50.19
C SER A 279 -5.43 17.75 49.68
N GLN A 280 -5.08 18.89 50.28
CA GLN A 280 -3.88 19.66 49.98
C GLN A 280 -2.58 18.84 50.16
N ASN A 281 -2.58 17.96 51.21
CA ASN A 281 -1.41 17.08 51.46
C ASN A 281 -1.24 16.05 50.34
N GLU A 282 -2.32 15.47 49.81
CA GLU A 282 -2.28 14.55 48.64
C GLU A 282 -1.85 15.27 47.38
N LEU A 283 -2.33 16.49 47.11
CA LEU A 283 -1.89 17.30 46.02
C LEU A 283 -0.35 17.56 46.06
N ASN A 284 0.14 17.90 47.27
CA ASN A 284 1.58 18.10 47.50
C ASN A 284 2.37 16.80 47.34
N ALA A 285 1.81 15.65 47.73
CA ALA A 285 2.43 14.34 47.54
C ALA A 285 2.54 14.00 46.06
N PHE A 286 1.48 14.16 45.25
CA PHE A 286 1.54 14.01 43.79
C PHE A 286 2.61 14.93 43.13
N LYS A 287 2.62 16.21 43.54
CA LYS A 287 3.58 17.19 43.03
C LYS A 287 5.02 16.83 43.36
N SER A 288 5.27 16.27 44.54
CA SER A 288 6.63 15.94 44.99
C SER A 288 7.19 14.66 44.41
N GLY A 289 6.32 13.70 43.97
CA GLY A 289 6.72 12.39 43.47
C GLY A 289 7.42 11.48 44.49
N LYS A 290 7.41 11.83 45.80
CA LYS A 290 8.18 11.13 46.84
C LYS A 290 7.63 9.75 47.23
N TYR A 291 6.34 9.51 46.96
CA TYR A 291 5.66 8.29 47.36
C TYR A 291 4.97 7.60 46.19
N PRO A 292 5.77 7.05 45.23
CA PRO A 292 5.24 6.58 43.95
C PRO A 292 4.28 5.41 44.03
N TYR A 293 4.30 4.62 45.11
CA TYR A 293 3.35 3.55 45.35
C TYR A 293 2.00 4.02 45.87
N TYR A 294 1.96 5.11 46.60
CA TYR A 294 0.75 5.66 47.22
C TYR A 294 0.17 6.84 46.43
N TYR A 295 1.02 7.65 45.83
CA TYR A 295 0.67 8.82 45.01
C TYR A 295 1.36 8.70 43.65
N PRO A 296 0.92 7.74 42.79
CA PRO A 296 1.57 7.45 41.58
C PRO A 296 1.39 8.56 40.54
N ASN A 297 2.34 8.62 39.59
CA ASN A 297 2.27 9.45 38.41
C ASN A 297 2.72 8.61 37.20
N VAL A 298 1.75 7.91 36.59
CA VAL A 298 2.01 6.93 35.55
C VAL A 298 1.57 7.47 34.22
N ASN A 299 2.50 7.56 33.25
CA ASN A 299 2.16 7.74 31.83
C ASN A 299 1.90 6.37 31.21
N TRP A 300 0.64 5.95 31.20
CA TRP A 300 0.24 4.63 30.73
C TRP A 300 0.62 4.34 29.27
N TRP A 301 0.67 5.36 28.42
CA TRP A 301 1.08 5.23 27.02
C TRP A 301 2.56 4.88 26.91
N ASP A 302 3.42 5.60 27.62
CA ASP A 302 4.85 5.36 27.65
C ASP A 302 5.20 4.02 28.28
N GLU A 303 4.38 3.53 29.20
CA GLU A 303 4.61 2.24 29.85
C GLU A 303 4.18 1.05 29.00
N VAL A 304 3.15 1.21 28.17
CA VAL A 304 2.63 0.14 27.32
C VAL A 304 3.34 0.10 25.98
N PHE A 305 3.67 1.26 25.38
CA PHE A 305 4.20 1.33 24.05
C PHE A 305 5.64 1.84 23.98
N ARG A 306 6.40 1.32 23.05
CA ARG A 306 7.70 1.83 22.60
C ARG A 306 7.51 2.78 21.42
N GLU A 307 8.51 3.62 21.15
CA GLU A 307 8.43 4.64 20.10
C GLU A 307 8.22 4.07 18.69
N ARG A 308 8.81 2.92 18.39
CA ARG A 308 8.84 2.37 17.04
C ARG A 308 8.60 0.87 16.96
N GLY A 309 7.93 0.48 15.91
CA GLY A 309 7.88 -0.87 15.37
C GLY A 309 8.79 -1.03 14.16
N SER A 310 8.80 -2.20 13.56
CA SER A 310 9.56 -2.48 12.35
C SER A 310 8.73 -3.26 11.35
N SER A 311 9.07 -3.12 10.08
CA SER A 311 8.49 -3.87 8.97
C SER A 311 9.57 -4.28 7.98
N ASP A 312 9.45 -5.50 7.47
CA ASP A 312 10.30 -6.05 6.43
C ASP A 312 9.41 -6.59 5.32
N ILE A 313 9.67 -6.19 4.08
CA ILE A 313 8.97 -6.67 2.90
C ILE A 313 10.01 -7.11 1.87
N ALA A 314 9.96 -8.36 1.46
CA ALA A 314 10.83 -8.92 0.42
C ALA A 314 9.98 -9.42 -0.74
N THR A 315 10.25 -8.95 -1.95
CA THR A 315 9.52 -9.32 -3.15
C THR A 315 10.46 -9.84 -4.23
N LEU A 316 10.19 -11.04 -4.72
CA LEU A 316 10.88 -11.65 -5.84
C LEU A 316 9.89 -11.82 -6.98
N THR A 317 10.22 -11.30 -8.17
CA THR A 317 9.36 -11.42 -9.34
C THR A 317 10.11 -12.02 -10.53
N PHE A 318 9.38 -12.81 -11.31
CA PHE A 318 9.80 -13.36 -12.58
C PHE A 318 8.77 -12.94 -13.62
N ARG A 319 9.19 -12.20 -14.63
CA ARG A 319 8.33 -11.69 -15.69
C ARG A 319 8.98 -11.93 -17.06
N GLY A 320 8.20 -12.40 -18.02
CA GLY A 320 8.72 -12.61 -19.36
C GLY A 320 7.71 -13.29 -20.26
N GLY A 321 8.17 -13.71 -21.42
CA GLY A 321 7.35 -14.48 -22.34
C GLY A 321 7.85 -14.49 -23.76
N ALA A 322 7.22 -15.35 -24.55
CA ALA A 322 7.41 -15.53 -25.97
C ALA A 322 6.05 -15.53 -26.67
N SER A 323 6.02 -15.81 -27.96
CA SER A 323 4.81 -15.72 -28.80
C SER A 323 3.60 -16.52 -28.30
N LYS A 324 3.84 -17.64 -27.62
CA LYS A 324 2.76 -18.54 -27.16
C LYS A 324 2.47 -18.50 -25.67
N LEU A 325 3.43 -18.03 -24.87
CA LEU A 325 3.31 -18.02 -23.41
C LEU A 325 3.93 -16.76 -22.84
N ARG A 326 3.21 -16.04 -22.03
CA ARG A 326 3.68 -14.95 -21.18
C ARG A 326 3.37 -15.27 -19.74
N TYR A 327 4.28 -14.92 -18.86
CA TYR A 327 4.14 -15.23 -17.44
C TYR A 327 4.59 -14.09 -16.55
N TYR A 328 3.90 -13.95 -15.44
CA TYR A 328 4.29 -13.17 -14.28
C TYR A 328 4.16 -14.06 -13.06
N THR A 329 5.25 -14.19 -12.29
CA THR A 329 5.23 -14.95 -11.04
C THR A 329 5.88 -14.09 -9.96
N MET A 330 5.27 -14.03 -8.79
CA MET A 330 5.72 -13.25 -7.65
C MET A 330 5.69 -14.09 -6.38
N LEU A 331 6.72 -13.94 -5.57
CA LEU A 331 6.75 -14.32 -4.17
C LEU A 331 6.98 -13.04 -3.35
N ASN A 332 6.07 -12.73 -2.45
CA ASN A 332 6.18 -11.60 -1.53
C ASN A 332 6.10 -12.11 -0.10
N LEU A 333 7.08 -11.72 0.70
CA LEU A 333 7.20 -12.06 2.12
C LEU A 333 7.17 -10.78 2.93
N GLN A 334 6.30 -10.73 3.91
CA GLN A 334 6.12 -9.56 4.78
C GLN A 334 6.23 -9.98 6.24
N ASN A 335 6.91 -9.18 7.03
CA ASN A 335 7.00 -9.36 8.47
C ASN A 335 6.87 -8.00 9.16
N GLY A 336 6.12 -7.94 10.24
CA GLY A 336 5.89 -6.72 11.01
C GLY A 336 5.93 -6.98 12.49
N ARG A 337 6.45 -6.00 13.23
CA ARG A 337 6.53 -6.02 14.69
C ARG A 337 6.00 -4.73 15.27
N GLY A 338 5.02 -4.83 16.14
CA GLY A 338 4.31 -3.71 16.76
C GLY A 338 5.06 -3.02 17.89
N PHE A 339 4.33 -2.25 18.67
CA PHE A 339 4.86 -1.24 19.59
C PHE A 339 4.88 -1.67 21.06
N TYR A 340 4.42 -2.87 21.43
CA TYR A 340 4.31 -3.25 22.84
C TYR A 340 5.66 -3.37 23.52
N LYS A 341 5.82 -2.71 24.69
CA LYS A 341 6.95 -2.86 25.60
C LYS A 341 6.81 -4.18 26.37
N ASN A 342 7.94 -4.73 26.79
CA ASN A 342 8.03 -5.84 27.77
C ASN A 342 7.15 -7.05 27.40
N ALA A 343 6.89 -7.22 26.11
CA ALA A 343 5.98 -8.23 25.60
C ALA A 343 6.48 -9.69 25.77
N ASN A 344 7.75 -9.88 26.12
CA ASN A 344 8.39 -11.18 26.30
C ASN A 344 8.73 -11.47 27.78
N GLU A 345 8.29 -10.65 28.72
CA GLU A 345 8.57 -10.83 30.14
C GLU A 345 7.64 -11.86 30.83
N ASN A 346 6.81 -12.53 30.05
CA ASN A 346 5.93 -13.58 30.52
C ASN A 346 6.57 -14.96 30.38
N ASP A 347 6.28 -15.86 31.31
CA ASP A 347 6.76 -17.23 31.25
C ASP A 347 6.14 -17.98 30.07
N GLY A 348 6.95 -18.21 29.04
CA GLY A 348 6.62 -19.09 27.93
C GLY A 348 5.80 -18.50 26.78
N TYR A 349 5.40 -17.22 26.82
CA TYR A 349 4.69 -16.58 25.71
C TYR A 349 5.06 -15.11 25.49
N SER A 350 4.75 -14.59 24.29
CA SER A 350 4.92 -13.19 23.93
C SER A 350 3.59 -12.55 23.63
N THR A 351 3.35 -11.36 24.18
CA THR A 351 2.20 -10.50 23.86
C THR A 351 2.52 -9.49 22.76
N GLN A 352 3.69 -9.57 22.12
CA GLN A 352 4.06 -8.66 21.05
C GLN A 352 3.12 -8.83 19.86
N GLU A 353 2.68 -7.69 19.33
CA GLU A 353 2.01 -7.69 18.04
C GLU A 353 3.02 -8.07 16.95
N LYS A 354 2.71 -9.12 16.23
CA LYS A 354 3.47 -9.62 15.08
C LYS A 354 2.52 -9.92 13.94
N TYR A 355 2.98 -9.64 12.74
CA TYR A 355 2.30 -9.94 11.51
C TYR A 355 3.27 -10.55 10.52
N SER A 356 2.92 -11.68 9.94
CA SER A 356 3.72 -12.34 8.90
C SER A 356 2.79 -12.73 7.77
N LYS A 357 3.18 -12.47 6.54
CA LYS A 357 2.41 -12.79 5.35
C LYS A 357 3.34 -13.33 4.26
N ALA A 358 2.94 -14.40 3.62
CA ALA A 358 3.56 -14.92 2.41
C ALA A 358 2.52 -14.96 1.30
N ASN A 359 2.78 -14.25 0.21
CA ASN A 359 1.94 -14.25 -0.99
C ASN A 359 2.71 -14.84 -2.16
N PHE A 360 2.06 -15.75 -2.85
CA PHE A 360 2.48 -16.28 -4.14
C PHE A 360 1.45 -15.91 -5.19
N ARG A 361 1.89 -15.39 -6.33
CA ARG A 361 1.03 -15.18 -7.50
C ARG A 361 1.69 -15.71 -8.75
N SER A 362 0.91 -16.36 -9.60
CA SER A 362 1.34 -16.76 -10.94
C SER A 362 0.23 -16.47 -11.94
N ASN A 363 0.50 -15.58 -12.89
CA ASN A 363 -0.40 -15.21 -13.98
C ASN A 363 0.22 -15.67 -15.30
N LEU A 364 -0.50 -16.53 -15.99
CA LEU A 364 -0.11 -17.12 -17.26
C LEU A 364 -1.06 -16.68 -18.36
N ASP A 365 -0.53 -16.18 -19.46
CA ASP A 365 -1.26 -15.91 -20.70
C ASP A 365 -0.76 -16.86 -21.77
N ILE A 366 -1.65 -17.71 -22.28
CA ILE A 366 -1.33 -18.79 -23.21
C ILE A 366 -2.11 -18.58 -24.49
N ASP A 367 -1.40 -18.40 -25.61
CA ASP A 367 -1.98 -18.35 -26.95
C ASP A 367 -2.03 -19.78 -27.50
N LEU A 368 -3.14 -20.49 -27.24
CA LEU A 368 -3.37 -21.87 -27.67
C LEU A 368 -3.39 -21.98 -29.20
N THR A 369 -4.06 -21.02 -29.83
CA THR A 369 -4.08 -20.80 -31.28
C THR A 369 -4.06 -19.28 -31.54
N PRO A 370 -3.85 -18.82 -32.79
CA PRO A 370 -3.97 -17.40 -33.12
C PRO A 370 -5.33 -16.79 -32.76
N LYS A 371 -6.38 -17.64 -32.65
CA LYS A 371 -7.77 -17.24 -32.34
C LYS A 371 -8.22 -17.62 -30.95
N THR A 372 -7.46 -18.45 -30.22
CA THR A 372 -7.85 -18.97 -28.90
C THR A 372 -6.80 -18.59 -27.86
N LYS A 373 -7.19 -17.81 -26.88
CA LYS A 373 -6.35 -17.36 -25.76
C LYS A 373 -6.87 -17.88 -24.45
N MET A 374 -5.97 -18.38 -23.62
CA MET A 374 -6.27 -18.83 -22.27
C MET A 374 -5.47 -18.02 -21.27
N GLN A 375 -6.09 -17.66 -20.16
CA GLN A 375 -5.42 -17.04 -19.02
C GLN A 375 -5.65 -17.90 -17.79
N VAL A 376 -4.61 -18.12 -17.03
CA VAL A 376 -4.67 -18.83 -15.73
C VAL A 376 -4.01 -17.94 -14.69
N ASN A 377 -4.74 -17.65 -13.62
CA ASN A 377 -4.24 -16.86 -12.50
C ASN A 377 -4.34 -17.72 -11.24
N ILE A 378 -3.24 -17.85 -10.53
CA ILE A 378 -3.18 -18.56 -9.26
C ILE A 378 -2.61 -17.62 -8.20
N MET A 379 -3.25 -17.54 -7.07
CA MET A 379 -2.79 -16.81 -5.90
C MET A 379 -2.91 -17.70 -4.67
N GLY A 380 -1.79 -17.88 -3.95
CA GLY A 380 -1.74 -18.51 -2.65
C GLY A 380 -1.30 -17.49 -1.59
N MET A 381 -1.92 -17.52 -0.44
CA MET A 381 -1.59 -16.64 0.67
C MET A 381 -1.60 -17.41 1.99
N LEU A 382 -0.56 -17.17 2.78
CA LEU A 382 -0.49 -17.52 4.20
C LEU A 382 -0.30 -16.23 4.99
N ASN A 383 -1.16 -16.00 5.97
CA ASN A 383 -1.08 -14.87 6.87
C ASN A 383 -1.15 -15.35 8.31
N GLU A 384 -0.23 -14.92 9.14
CA GLU A 384 -0.20 -15.19 10.57
C GLU A 384 -0.16 -13.88 11.34
N PHE A 385 -0.88 -13.81 12.45
CA PHE A 385 -0.82 -12.69 13.38
C PHE A 385 -0.76 -13.17 14.83
N SER A 386 -0.13 -12.36 15.67
CA SER A 386 -0.12 -12.49 17.11
C SER A 386 -0.33 -11.12 17.74
N ARG A 387 -1.05 -11.06 18.86
CA ARG A 387 -1.36 -9.81 19.58
C ARG A 387 -1.61 -10.09 21.07
N PRO A 388 -1.63 -9.05 21.95
CA PRO A 388 -2.08 -9.21 23.33
C PRO A 388 -3.49 -9.82 23.41
N GLY A 389 -3.71 -10.70 24.37
CA GLY A 389 -4.98 -11.41 24.56
C GLY A 389 -6.17 -10.51 24.86
N TYR A 390 -5.94 -9.34 25.45
CA TYR A 390 -6.99 -8.36 25.72
C TYR A 390 -7.53 -7.64 24.48
N GLY A 391 -6.78 -7.65 23.39
CA GLY A 391 -7.10 -6.93 22.15
C GLY A 391 -6.69 -5.47 22.17
N SER A 392 -6.17 -4.99 21.03
CA SER A 392 -5.58 -3.65 20.93
C SER A 392 -6.59 -2.52 21.16
N ASP A 393 -7.80 -2.63 20.58
CA ASP A 393 -8.83 -1.58 20.70
C ASP A 393 -9.33 -1.40 22.14
N ASN A 394 -9.55 -2.53 22.84
CA ASN A 394 -9.95 -2.52 24.24
C ASN A 394 -8.85 -1.92 25.14
N LEU A 395 -7.59 -2.27 24.84
CA LEU A 395 -6.45 -1.74 25.58
C LEU A 395 -6.30 -0.23 25.39
N ILE A 396 -6.44 0.26 24.15
CA ILE A 396 -6.42 1.69 23.85
C ILE A 396 -7.53 2.42 24.62
N GLY A 397 -8.74 1.87 24.68
CA GLY A 397 -9.82 2.40 25.49
C GLY A 397 -9.45 2.52 26.96
N LYS A 398 -8.76 1.52 27.52
CA LYS A 398 -8.28 1.57 28.93
C LYS A 398 -7.18 2.62 29.14
N LEU A 399 -6.28 2.79 28.18
CA LEU A 399 -5.25 3.84 28.26
C LEU A 399 -5.85 5.24 28.33
N TYR A 400 -6.93 5.52 27.58
CA TYR A 400 -7.64 6.80 27.67
C TYR A 400 -8.41 6.99 28.98
N MET A 401 -8.95 5.92 29.55
CA MET A 401 -9.82 5.98 30.72
C MET A 401 -9.08 5.96 32.06
N THR A 402 -7.82 5.47 32.06
CA THR A 402 -7.06 5.31 33.32
C THR A 402 -6.22 6.55 33.60
N PRO A 403 -6.57 7.35 34.66
CA PRO A 403 -5.79 8.52 35.01
C PRO A 403 -4.37 8.16 35.47
N SER A 404 -3.43 9.09 35.31
CA SER A 404 -2.05 8.95 35.82
C SER A 404 -1.99 8.78 37.36
N ALA A 405 -2.97 9.27 38.05
CA ALA A 405 -3.11 9.21 39.53
C ALA A 405 -3.86 7.96 40.04
N ALA A 406 -4.27 7.04 39.15
CA ALA A 406 -5.16 5.94 39.53
C ALA A 406 -4.51 4.96 40.53
N PHE A 407 -3.37 4.39 40.18
CA PHE A 407 -2.59 3.40 40.96
C PHE A 407 -1.19 3.24 40.35
N PRO A 408 -0.21 2.66 41.07
CA PRO A 408 1.08 2.33 40.51
C PRO A 408 0.98 1.17 39.54
N ILE A 409 1.94 1.01 38.62
CA ILE A 409 2.03 -0.15 37.70
C ILE A 409 2.11 -1.44 38.51
N ARG A 410 2.99 -1.45 39.52
CA ARG A 410 3.15 -2.54 40.47
C ARG A 410 3.17 -1.99 41.90
N THR A 411 2.65 -2.76 42.84
CA THR A 411 2.77 -2.48 44.26
C THR A 411 4.22 -2.71 44.71
N GLU A 412 4.55 -2.26 45.93
CA GLU A 412 5.86 -2.49 46.55
C GLU A 412 6.25 -4.00 46.59
N ASN A 413 5.25 -4.87 46.75
CA ASN A 413 5.45 -6.33 46.74
C ASN A 413 5.48 -6.96 45.35
N GLY A 414 5.55 -6.15 44.26
CA GLY A 414 5.66 -6.63 42.87
C GLY A 414 4.35 -7.10 42.23
N LEU A 415 3.22 -7.05 42.93
CA LEU A 415 1.91 -7.38 42.36
C LEU A 415 1.40 -6.25 41.45
N TRP A 416 0.50 -6.58 40.53
CA TRP A 416 -0.13 -5.58 39.69
C TRP A 416 -0.91 -4.55 40.53
N GLY A 417 -0.69 -3.28 40.26
CA GLY A 417 -1.36 -2.19 40.94
C GLY A 417 -2.85 -2.12 40.61
N GLY A 418 -3.63 -1.74 41.57
CA GLY A 418 -5.08 -1.51 41.51
C GLY A 418 -5.58 -0.90 42.81
N ASN A 419 -6.84 -0.49 42.82
CA ASN A 419 -7.54 -0.02 44.05
C ASN A 419 -9.03 -0.32 43.96
N ALA A 420 -9.80 0.11 44.94
CA ALA A 420 -11.24 -0.17 45.02
C ALA A 420 -12.06 0.37 43.83
N THR A 421 -11.60 1.46 43.20
CA THR A 421 -12.23 2.03 42.00
C THR A 421 -11.69 1.37 40.73
N TRP A 422 -10.42 0.98 40.73
CA TRP A 422 -9.66 0.46 39.61
C TRP A 422 -8.98 -0.83 40.08
N ASP A 423 -9.60 -1.98 39.86
CA ASP A 423 -9.02 -3.26 40.21
C ASP A 423 -7.83 -3.61 39.23
N GLY A 424 -7.07 -4.64 39.55
CA GLY A 424 -5.92 -5.08 38.75
C GLY A 424 -6.30 -5.47 37.32
N TYR A 425 -7.56 -5.77 37.02
CA TYR A 425 -8.04 -6.04 35.67
C TYR A 425 -8.14 -4.79 34.79
N ASN A 426 -8.04 -3.61 35.38
CA ASN A 426 -8.06 -2.33 34.68
C ASN A 426 -6.65 -1.72 34.49
N ASN A 427 -5.61 -2.34 35.06
CA ASN A 427 -4.22 -1.89 34.89
C ASN A 427 -3.77 -2.09 33.42
N PRO A 428 -3.53 -1.01 32.65
CA PRO A 428 -3.23 -1.14 31.21
C PRO A 428 -1.98 -1.96 30.92
N VAL A 429 -0.94 -1.88 31.76
CA VAL A 429 0.29 -2.67 31.59
C VAL A 429 0.03 -4.15 31.87
N ALA A 430 -0.73 -4.43 32.93
CA ALA A 430 -1.15 -5.81 33.24
C ALA A 430 -2.00 -6.42 32.12
N LEU A 431 -2.91 -5.62 31.53
CA LEU A 431 -3.73 -6.06 30.40
C LEU A 431 -2.88 -6.32 29.14
N ALA A 432 -1.86 -5.48 28.90
CA ALA A 432 -0.97 -5.64 27.76
C ALA A 432 -0.03 -6.87 27.90
N GLN A 433 0.44 -7.16 29.10
CA GLN A 433 1.46 -8.17 29.35
C GLN A 433 0.88 -9.47 29.91
N GLY A 434 -0.06 -9.40 30.85
CA GLY A 434 -0.48 -10.54 31.69
C GLY A 434 -1.74 -11.28 31.25
N ARG A 435 -2.47 -10.80 30.23
CA ARG A 435 -3.75 -11.43 29.78
C ARG A 435 -3.60 -12.48 28.68
N GLY A 436 -2.39 -13.01 28.50
CA GLY A 436 -2.11 -13.98 27.47
C GLY A 436 -1.98 -13.34 26.08
N TYR A 437 -2.14 -14.15 25.06
CA TYR A 437 -2.03 -13.73 23.66
C TYR A 437 -3.18 -14.29 22.82
N SER A 438 -3.44 -13.64 21.71
CA SER A 438 -4.32 -14.13 20.64
C SER A 438 -3.47 -14.34 19.39
N LYS A 439 -3.52 -15.55 18.84
CA LYS A 439 -2.78 -15.92 17.63
C LYS A 439 -3.75 -16.53 16.62
N GLY A 440 -3.62 -16.16 15.37
CA GLY A 440 -4.43 -16.70 14.30
C GLY A 440 -3.64 -16.80 13.00
N HIS A 441 -4.16 -17.59 12.09
CA HIS A 441 -3.64 -17.73 10.73
C HIS A 441 -4.80 -17.73 9.73
N THR A 442 -4.50 -17.40 8.50
CA THR A 442 -5.43 -17.47 7.37
C THR A 442 -4.69 -18.02 6.17
N LEU A 443 -5.26 -19.03 5.56
CA LEU A 443 -4.81 -19.59 4.30
C LEU A 443 -5.79 -19.17 3.20
N GLY A 444 -5.28 -18.71 2.07
CA GLY A 444 -6.10 -18.35 0.92
C GLY A 444 -5.55 -18.97 -0.36
N LEU A 445 -6.44 -19.48 -1.18
CA LEU A 445 -6.13 -19.97 -2.53
C LEU A 445 -7.18 -19.45 -3.49
N TRP A 446 -6.74 -18.72 -4.51
CA TRP A 446 -7.56 -18.35 -5.67
C TRP A 446 -7.00 -19.00 -6.91
N ALA A 447 -7.86 -19.56 -7.73
CA ALA A 447 -7.49 -20.12 -9.02
C ALA A 447 -8.53 -19.73 -10.06
N ASP A 448 -8.13 -18.87 -11.00
CA ASP A 448 -9.00 -18.33 -12.04
C ASP A 448 -8.54 -18.81 -13.40
N MET A 449 -9.50 -19.11 -14.25
CA MET A 449 -9.25 -19.41 -15.66
C MET A 449 -10.18 -18.58 -16.54
N SER A 450 -9.65 -18.03 -17.60
CA SER A 450 -10.44 -17.46 -18.68
C SER A 450 -10.02 -18.01 -20.03
N LEU A 451 -11.00 -18.27 -20.88
CA LEU A 451 -10.82 -18.70 -22.25
C LEU A 451 -11.52 -17.70 -23.16
N ARG A 452 -10.79 -17.18 -24.15
CA ARG A 452 -11.34 -16.26 -25.15
C ARG A 452 -11.14 -16.86 -26.54
N GLN A 453 -12.22 -16.90 -27.30
CA GLN A 453 -12.25 -17.36 -28.68
C GLN A 453 -12.63 -16.22 -29.63
N ASP A 454 -11.77 -15.95 -30.61
CA ASP A 454 -12.10 -15.08 -31.74
C ASP A 454 -12.95 -15.87 -32.75
N LEU A 455 -14.14 -15.38 -33.00
CA LEU A 455 -15.13 -15.94 -33.93
C LEU A 455 -15.30 -15.06 -35.18
N SER A 456 -14.31 -14.23 -35.51
CA SER A 456 -14.33 -13.32 -36.69
C SER A 456 -14.48 -14.07 -38.01
N SER A 457 -14.25 -15.40 -38.04
CA SER A 457 -14.57 -16.26 -39.19
C SER A 457 -16.08 -16.44 -39.46
N ILE A 458 -16.89 -16.21 -38.44
CA ILE A 458 -18.38 -16.26 -38.58
C ILE A 458 -18.89 -14.85 -38.89
N THR A 459 -18.49 -13.87 -38.05
CA THR A 459 -18.87 -12.47 -38.23
C THR A 459 -17.73 -11.58 -37.71
N LYS A 460 -17.32 -10.59 -38.51
CA LYS A 460 -16.23 -9.66 -38.15
C LYS A 460 -16.49 -9.01 -36.78
N GLY A 461 -15.52 -9.14 -35.87
CA GLY A 461 -15.58 -8.59 -34.54
C GLY A 461 -16.31 -9.46 -33.50
N LEU A 462 -16.88 -10.61 -33.92
CA LEU A 462 -17.49 -11.55 -33.00
C LEU A 462 -16.42 -12.27 -32.16
N GLY A 463 -16.65 -12.37 -30.85
CA GLY A 463 -15.83 -13.15 -29.93
C GLY A 463 -16.64 -13.73 -28.81
N ALA A 464 -16.20 -14.83 -28.27
CA ALA A 464 -16.77 -15.44 -27.07
C ALA A 464 -15.73 -15.54 -25.97
N SER A 465 -16.14 -15.36 -24.72
CA SER A 465 -15.26 -15.55 -23.57
C SER A 465 -15.98 -16.31 -22.46
N PHE A 466 -15.25 -17.21 -21.84
CA PHE A 466 -15.67 -17.96 -20.66
C PHE A 466 -14.71 -17.67 -19.53
N ARG A 467 -15.21 -17.48 -18.31
CA ARG A 467 -14.40 -17.28 -17.10
C ARG A 467 -14.96 -18.13 -15.98
N MET A 468 -14.06 -18.67 -15.19
CA MET A 468 -14.39 -19.37 -13.95
C MET A 468 -13.33 -19.01 -12.88
N GLY A 469 -13.76 -18.96 -11.64
CA GLY A 469 -12.91 -18.73 -10.49
C GLY A 469 -13.23 -19.71 -9.38
N TYR A 470 -12.21 -20.06 -8.64
CA TYR A 470 -12.29 -20.83 -7.41
C TYR A 470 -11.61 -20.04 -6.28
N ASP A 471 -12.36 -19.77 -5.23
CA ASP A 471 -11.90 -19.06 -4.05
C ASP A 471 -12.07 -19.97 -2.83
N ASN A 472 -10.98 -20.19 -2.09
CA ASN A 472 -11.02 -20.88 -0.81
C ASN A 472 -10.20 -20.07 0.19
N VAL A 473 -10.79 -19.79 1.35
CA VAL A 473 -10.12 -19.11 2.48
C VAL A 473 -10.49 -19.86 3.76
N ALA A 474 -9.47 -20.31 4.49
CA ALA A 474 -9.57 -21.06 5.74
C ALA A 474 -8.85 -20.36 6.91
#